data_c228c08ba1761141bbf9611d8f2713bf
#
_entry.id   c228c08ba1761141bbf9611d8f2713bf
#
_cell.length_a   1.000
_cell.length_b   1.000
_cell.length_c   1.000
_cell.angle_alpha   90.00
_cell.angle_beta   90.00
_cell.angle_gamma   90.00
#
_symmetry.space_group_name_H-M   'P 1'
#
loop_
_entity.id
_entity.type
_entity.pdbx_description
1 polymer ?
#
loop_
_entity_poly.entity_id
_entity_poly.type
_entity_poly.pdbx_seq_one_letter_code
_entity_poly.pdbx_strand_id
1 'polypeptide(L)'
;EFPLRLVGSEMCIRDRVIAGAGSNSTAEAVRLAKHGAAAGADAVLIVSPYYNKPTQEGLYQHFSAVAKAVSVPVIVYDIPGRSIVKVDDATMARLAADHANIKGIKDATADVGRPTRLRNLLGADFAQLSGEDATALPYLAAGGHGCISVTANIAPKLLSEMHAAWAASDIATAQSINERLMPLHDSMFCEASPGPVKYAAESVSYTHLRAHET
;
A
#
# COMPACT_ATOMS: atom_id res chain seq x y z
N GLU A 1 -22.91 10.05 2.70
CA GLU A 1 -21.72 10.65 3.35
C GLU A 1 -21.09 9.58 4.21
N PHE A 2 -20.02 8.97 3.74
CA PHE A 2 -19.17 8.17 4.60
C PHE A 2 -18.30 9.15 5.39
N PRO A 3 -18.46 9.27 6.71
CA PRO A 3 -17.56 10.10 7.46
C PRO A 3 -16.17 9.47 7.41
N LEU A 4 -15.19 10.22 6.96
CA LEU A 4 -13.74 9.90 7.03
C LEU A 4 -13.26 9.56 8.47
N ARG A 5 -14.15 9.60 9.44
CA ARG A 5 -13.95 9.22 10.85
C ARG A 5 -13.92 7.72 11.13
N LEU A 6 -14.11 6.86 10.12
CA LEU A 6 -14.11 5.40 10.30
C LEU A 6 -12.76 4.72 10.03
N VAL A 7 -11.70 5.45 9.75
CA VAL A 7 -10.34 4.97 9.95
C VAL A 7 -9.97 5.28 11.41
N GLY A 8 -10.78 4.70 12.31
CA GLY A 8 -10.76 5.09 13.70
C GLY A 8 -9.83 4.23 14.54
N SER A 9 -8.55 4.48 14.47
CA SER A 9 -7.73 4.34 15.65
C SER A 9 -7.28 5.74 16.07
N GLU A 10 -7.14 6.01 17.36
CA GLU A 10 -6.58 7.27 17.86
C GLU A 10 -5.19 7.56 17.28
N MET A 11 -4.53 6.58 16.68
CA MET A 11 -3.27 6.71 15.96
C MET A 11 -3.41 7.46 14.62
N CYS A 12 -4.58 7.40 13.97
CA CYS A 12 -4.82 8.07 12.68
C CYS A 12 -5.16 9.57 12.79
N ILE A 13 -5.36 10.10 13.98
CA ILE A 13 -5.73 11.52 14.18
C ILE A 13 -4.59 12.48 13.80
N ARG A 14 -3.36 11.99 13.70
CA ARG A 14 -2.17 12.78 13.39
C ARG A 14 -1.46 12.39 12.10
N ASP A 15 -1.93 11.32 11.46
CA ASP A 15 -1.27 10.71 10.31
C ASP A 15 -1.91 11.12 8.99
N ARG A 16 -1.15 10.90 7.91
CA ARG A 16 -1.61 11.16 6.56
C ARG A 16 -2.67 10.16 6.16
N VAL A 17 -3.71 10.63 5.50
CA VAL A 17 -4.77 9.79 4.93
C VAL A 17 -4.47 9.51 3.46
N ILE A 18 -4.23 8.25 3.13
CA ILE A 18 -4.07 7.80 1.74
C ILE A 18 -5.37 7.10 1.31
N ALA A 19 -6.17 7.74 0.48
CA ALA A 19 -7.45 7.20 0.05
C ALA A 19 -7.29 6.17 -1.08
N GLY A 20 -7.84 4.96 -0.91
CA GLY A 20 -7.95 3.98 -1.98
C GLY A 20 -8.93 4.45 -3.05
N ALA A 21 -8.44 4.71 -4.27
CA ALA A 21 -9.22 5.28 -5.36
C ALA A 21 -9.02 4.54 -6.70
N GLY A 22 -8.49 3.31 -6.65
CA GLY A 22 -8.24 2.51 -7.86
C GLY A 22 -9.48 1.82 -8.40
N SER A 23 -9.49 1.60 -9.70
CA SER A 23 -10.46 0.79 -10.45
C SER A 23 -9.78 0.25 -11.70
N ASN A 24 -10.32 -0.85 -12.28
CA ASN A 24 -9.88 -1.33 -13.59
C ASN A 24 -10.44 -0.50 -14.76
N SER A 25 -11.37 0.41 -14.48
CA SER A 25 -11.84 1.46 -15.39
C SER A 25 -11.09 2.76 -15.11
N THR A 26 -10.36 3.26 -16.10
CA THR A 26 -9.61 4.53 -15.98
C THR A 26 -10.54 5.71 -15.65
N ALA A 27 -11.71 5.77 -16.26
CA ALA A 27 -12.68 6.85 -15.99
C ALA A 27 -13.18 6.80 -14.54
N GLU A 28 -13.41 5.60 -14.00
CA GLU A 28 -13.82 5.43 -12.61
C GLU A 28 -12.68 5.74 -11.64
N ALA A 29 -11.45 5.29 -11.90
CA ALA A 29 -10.28 5.61 -11.09
C ALA A 29 -10.07 7.14 -11.01
N VAL A 30 -10.22 7.86 -12.12
CA VAL A 30 -10.17 9.33 -12.15
C VAL A 30 -11.28 9.95 -11.30
N ARG A 31 -12.51 9.44 -11.39
CA ARG A 31 -13.65 9.94 -10.58
C ARG A 31 -13.41 9.73 -9.08
N LEU A 32 -12.96 8.53 -8.70
CA LEU A 32 -12.66 8.18 -7.31
C LEU A 32 -11.49 9.00 -6.76
N ALA A 33 -10.42 9.18 -7.55
CA ALA A 33 -9.27 9.99 -7.14
C ALA A 33 -9.66 11.46 -6.90
N LYS A 34 -10.47 12.06 -7.78
CA LYS A 34 -11.02 13.41 -7.58
C LYS A 34 -11.88 13.49 -6.32
N HIS A 35 -12.71 12.48 -6.07
CA HIS A 35 -13.54 12.41 -4.87
C HIS A 35 -12.67 12.34 -3.60
N GLY A 36 -11.68 11.45 -3.56
CA GLY A 36 -10.75 11.34 -2.44
C GLY A 36 -9.99 12.63 -2.14
N ALA A 37 -9.48 13.28 -3.19
CA ALA A 37 -8.79 14.56 -3.07
C ALA A 37 -9.74 15.67 -2.55
N ALA A 38 -10.96 15.76 -3.08
CA ALA A 38 -11.96 16.73 -2.63
C ALA A 38 -12.44 16.47 -1.19
N ALA A 39 -12.41 15.23 -0.73
CA ALA A 39 -12.73 14.84 0.63
C ALA A 39 -11.60 15.12 1.65
N GLY A 40 -10.45 15.64 1.18
CA GLY A 40 -9.34 16.05 2.04
C GLY A 40 -8.28 14.96 2.29
N ALA A 41 -8.22 13.93 1.45
CA ALA A 41 -7.13 12.95 1.52
C ALA A 41 -5.78 13.62 1.19
N ASP A 42 -4.73 13.23 1.93
CA ASP A 42 -3.36 13.71 1.71
C ASP A 42 -2.72 13.08 0.46
N ALA A 43 -3.18 11.91 0.05
CA ALA A 43 -2.75 11.21 -1.16
C ALA A 43 -3.85 10.24 -1.64
N VAL A 44 -3.71 9.75 -2.87
CA VAL A 44 -4.56 8.67 -3.41
C VAL A 44 -3.73 7.45 -3.76
N LEU A 45 -4.26 6.26 -3.44
CA LEU A 45 -3.68 4.96 -3.76
C LEU A 45 -4.43 4.36 -4.94
N ILE A 46 -3.72 4.12 -6.04
CA ILE A 46 -4.30 3.66 -7.30
C ILE A 46 -3.75 2.28 -7.64
N VAL A 47 -4.61 1.27 -7.55
CA VAL A 47 -4.24 -0.10 -7.92
C VAL A 47 -4.13 -0.23 -9.45
N SER A 48 -3.18 -1.04 -9.92
CA SER A 48 -3.10 -1.45 -11.32
C SER A 48 -4.43 -2.05 -11.79
N PRO A 49 -4.91 -1.72 -13.01
CA PRO A 49 -6.12 -2.31 -13.52
C PRO A 49 -6.07 -3.84 -13.46
N TYR A 50 -7.00 -4.43 -12.75
CA TYR A 50 -7.16 -5.88 -12.58
C TYR A 50 -8.13 -6.44 -13.62
N TYR A 51 -8.07 -7.75 -13.90
CA TYR A 51 -8.90 -8.48 -14.84
C TYR A 51 -8.57 -8.23 -16.32
N ASN A 52 -8.55 -6.99 -16.80
CA ASN A 52 -8.36 -6.60 -18.21
C ASN A 52 -6.91 -6.62 -18.71
N LYS A 53 -5.92 -6.91 -17.84
CA LYS A 53 -4.51 -7.17 -18.17
C LYS A 53 -3.90 -6.16 -19.15
N PRO A 54 -3.82 -4.86 -18.81
CA PRO A 54 -3.26 -3.86 -19.70
C PRO A 54 -1.78 -4.11 -20.00
N THR A 55 -1.31 -3.63 -21.15
CA THR A 55 0.11 -3.54 -21.47
C THR A 55 0.81 -2.48 -20.61
N GLN A 56 2.14 -2.41 -20.62
CA GLN A 56 2.89 -1.36 -19.91
C GLN A 56 2.49 0.05 -20.39
N GLU A 57 2.25 0.23 -21.69
CA GLU A 57 1.69 1.50 -22.21
C GLU A 57 0.28 1.75 -21.68
N GLY A 58 -0.56 0.74 -21.58
CA GLY A 58 -1.89 0.86 -20.98
C GLY A 58 -1.83 1.25 -19.50
N LEU A 59 -0.90 0.67 -18.72
CA LEU A 59 -0.64 1.06 -17.33
C LEU A 59 -0.18 2.52 -17.24
N TYR A 60 0.77 2.91 -18.08
CA TYR A 60 1.24 4.29 -18.15
C TYR A 60 0.10 5.28 -18.44
N GLN A 61 -0.74 5.00 -19.44
CA GLN A 61 -1.87 5.87 -19.77
C GLN A 61 -2.92 5.94 -18.63
N HIS A 62 -3.18 4.82 -17.98
CA HIS A 62 -4.10 4.75 -16.84
C HIS A 62 -3.64 5.64 -15.68
N PHE A 63 -2.41 5.45 -15.20
CA PHE A 63 -1.86 6.23 -14.09
C PHE A 63 -1.65 7.71 -14.48
N SER A 64 -1.26 7.99 -15.72
CA SER A 64 -1.14 9.35 -16.25
C SER A 64 -2.46 10.09 -16.24
N ALA A 65 -3.56 9.42 -16.61
CA ALA A 65 -4.89 10.02 -16.58
C ALA A 65 -5.31 10.41 -15.17
N VAL A 66 -5.02 9.56 -14.18
CA VAL A 66 -5.30 9.85 -12.77
C VAL A 66 -4.39 10.99 -12.28
N ALA A 67 -3.08 10.92 -12.54
CA ALA A 67 -2.14 11.95 -12.10
C ALA A 67 -2.48 13.34 -12.64
N LYS A 68 -2.92 13.44 -13.89
CA LYS A 68 -3.40 14.71 -14.50
C LYS A 68 -4.69 15.24 -13.88
N ALA A 69 -5.48 14.37 -13.25
CA ALA A 69 -6.81 14.72 -12.77
C ALA A 69 -6.85 15.24 -11.33
N VAL A 70 -5.76 15.07 -10.56
CA VAL A 70 -5.65 15.47 -9.16
C VAL A 70 -4.33 16.20 -8.87
N SER A 71 -4.32 17.05 -7.85
CA SER A 71 -3.12 17.76 -7.40
C SER A 71 -2.42 17.05 -6.22
N VAL A 72 -3.13 16.17 -5.52
CA VAL A 72 -2.57 15.41 -4.40
C VAL A 72 -1.59 14.35 -4.89
N PRO A 73 -0.63 13.91 -4.06
CA PRO A 73 0.24 12.80 -4.36
C PRO A 73 -0.51 11.54 -4.79
N VAL A 74 -0.01 10.87 -5.81
CA VAL A 74 -0.49 9.58 -6.31
C VAL A 74 0.52 8.50 -5.91
N ILE A 75 0.05 7.47 -5.23
CA ILE A 75 0.80 6.27 -4.91
C ILE A 75 0.30 5.14 -5.81
N VAL A 76 1.18 4.63 -6.66
CA VAL A 76 0.87 3.49 -7.53
C VAL A 76 0.82 2.22 -6.68
N TYR A 77 -0.21 1.40 -6.86
CA TYR A 77 -0.31 0.12 -6.16
C TYR A 77 -0.12 -1.04 -7.13
N ASP A 78 1.02 -1.69 -7.00
CA ASP A 78 1.42 -2.83 -7.81
C ASP A 78 1.24 -4.13 -7.03
N ILE A 79 0.25 -4.94 -7.45
CA ILE A 79 -0.13 -6.20 -6.80
C ILE A 79 -0.42 -7.27 -7.86
N PRO A 80 0.60 -7.83 -8.52
CA PRO A 80 0.43 -8.79 -9.61
C PRO A 80 -0.30 -10.07 -9.18
N GLY A 81 -0.25 -10.46 -7.92
CA GLY A 81 -1.03 -11.57 -7.37
C GLY A 81 -2.56 -11.38 -7.49
N ARG A 82 -3.04 -10.15 -7.67
CA ARG A 82 -4.46 -9.81 -7.87
C ARG A 82 -4.75 -9.15 -9.20
N SER A 83 -3.85 -8.31 -9.70
CA SER A 83 -4.00 -7.61 -10.98
C SER A 83 -3.47 -8.42 -12.17
N ILE A 84 -2.70 -9.48 -11.92
CA ILE A 84 -2.01 -10.34 -12.89
C ILE A 84 -0.84 -9.60 -13.56
N VAL A 85 -1.01 -8.32 -13.92
CA VAL A 85 0.04 -7.50 -14.52
C VAL A 85 0.86 -6.79 -13.45
N LYS A 86 2.18 -6.76 -13.66
CA LYS A 86 3.14 -6.00 -12.86
C LYS A 86 3.43 -4.67 -13.55
N VAL A 87 3.69 -3.63 -12.78
CA VAL A 87 4.23 -2.37 -13.30
C VAL A 87 5.75 -2.51 -13.37
N ASP A 88 6.31 -2.46 -14.58
CA ASP A 88 7.76 -2.55 -14.78
C ASP A 88 8.50 -1.34 -14.20
N ASP A 89 9.73 -1.54 -13.73
CA ASP A 89 10.55 -0.47 -13.15
C ASP A 89 10.74 0.70 -14.15
N ALA A 90 10.87 0.39 -15.45
CA ALA A 90 10.95 1.40 -16.51
C ALA A 90 9.65 2.20 -16.66
N THR A 91 8.49 1.55 -16.52
CA THR A 91 7.17 2.22 -16.54
C THR A 91 7.02 3.14 -15.33
N MET A 92 7.46 2.70 -14.14
CA MET A 92 7.49 3.56 -12.95
C MET A 92 8.40 4.76 -13.12
N ALA A 93 9.58 4.58 -13.68
CA ALA A 93 10.52 5.67 -13.94
C ALA A 93 9.92 6.71 -14.90
N ARG A 94 9.29 6.26 -15.98
CA ARG A 94 8.60 7.14 -16.93
C ARG A 94 7.45 7.91 -16.29
N LEU A 95 6.63 7.24 -15.48
CA LEU A 95 5.52 7.86 -14.76
C LEU A 95 6.00 8.96 -13.81
N ALA A 96 7.03 8.69 -13.02
CA ALA A 96 7.57 9.66 -12.07
C ALA A 96 8.27 10.85 -12.76
N ALA A 97 8.89 10.63 -13.94
CA ALA A 97 9.49 11.69 -14.73
C ALA A 97 8.44 12.63 -15.36
N ASP A 98 7.35 12.06 -15.86
CA ASP A 98 6.32 12.82 -16.58
C ASP A 98 5.26 13.46 -15.66
N HIS A 99 5.13 12.98 -14.41
CA HIS A 99 4.10 13.42 -13.47
C HIS A 99 4.68 13.69 -12.08
N ALA A 100 4.92 14.95 -11.78
CA ALA A 100 5.54 15.37 -10.52
C ALA A 100 4.75 14.99 -9.25
N ASN A 101 3.46 14.67 -9.36
CA ASN A 101 2.63 14.20 -8.26
C ASN A 101 2.57 12.67 -8.13
N ILE A 102 3.20 11.88 -9.00
CA ILE A 102 3.45 10.46 -8.73
C ILE A 102 4.64 10.37 -7.77
N LYS A 103 4.35 10.15 -6.48
CA LYS A 103 5.32 10.28 -5.39
C LYS A 103 5.77 8.96 -4.76
N GLY A 104 5.14 7.85 -5.14
CA GLY A 104 5.52 6.58 -4.55
C GLY A 104 4.81 5.37 -5.13
N ILE A 105 5.18 4.24 -4.57
CA ILE A 105 4.61 2.94 -4.88
C ILE A 105 4.25 2.19 -3.59
N LYS A 106 3.08 1.52 -3.57
CA LYS A 106 2.82 0.38 -2.69
C LYS A 106 3.14 -0.87 -3.49
N ASP A 107 4.20 -1.54 -3.11
CA ASP A 107 4.77 -2.70 -3.79
C ASP A 107 4.37 -4.00 -3.08
N ALA A 108 3.48 -4.77 -3.68
CA ALA A 108 3.08 -6.11 -3.23
C ALA A 108 3.52 -7.19 -4.23
N THR A 109 4.72 -7.04 -4.80
CA THR A 109 5.32 -8.03 -5.70
C THR A 109 6.12 -9.10 -4.97
N ALA A 110 6.41 -8.91 -3.67
CA ALA A 110 7.34 -9.70 -2.87
C ALA A 110 8.80 -9.71 -3.41
N ASP A 111 9.13 -8.83 -4.35
CA ASP A 111 10.47 -8.68 -4.91
C ASP A 111 11.30 -7.76 -4.01
N VAL A 112 12.00 -8.34 -3.04
CA VAL A 112 12.78 -7.59 -2.04
C VAL A 112 14.01 -6.85 -2.64
N GLY A 113 14.40 -7.14 -3.87
CA GLY A 113 15.44 -6.40 -4.58
C GLY A 113 14.92 -5.15 -5.31
N ARG A 114 13.63 -5.04 -5.48
CA ARG A 114 13.00 -3.93 -6.21
C ARG A 114 13.23 -2.56 -5.57
N PRO A 115 13.18 -2.39 -4.24
CA PRO A 115 13.45 -1.08 -3.64
C PRO A 115 14.81 -0.50 -4.03
N THR A 116 15.85 -1.32 -4.07
CA THR A 116 17.18 -0.88 -4.50
C THR A 116 17.18 -0.44 -5.97
N ARG A 117 16.53 -1.19 -6.87
CA ARG A 117 16.45 -0.83 -8.29
C ARG A 117 15.66 0.48 -8.50
N LEU A 118 14.53 0.63 -7.87
CA LEU A 118 13.72 1.85 -7.98
C LEU A 118 14.44 3.05 -7.34
N ARG A 119 15.16 2.87 -6.23
CA ARG A 119 15.97 3.92 -5.62
C ARG A 119 17.07 4.42 -6.57
N ASN A 120 17.70 3.52 -7.31
CA ASN A 120 18.70 3.90 -8.32
C ASN A 120 18.09 4.67 -9.50
N LEU A 121 16.85 4.38 -9.87
CA LEU A 121 16.15 5.03 -10.99
C LEU A 121 15.48 6.35 -10.61
N LEU A 122 14.92 6.44 -9.39
CA LEU A 122 14.00 7.49 -8.97
C LEU A 122 14.55 8.37 -7.83
N GLY A 123 15.66 7.96 -7.24
CA GLY A 123 16.24 8.66 -6.09
C GLY A 123 15.66 8.20 -4.75
N ALA A 124 16.22 8.77 -3.66
CA ALA A 124 15.90 8.37 -2.30
C ALA A 124 14.54 8.91 -1.81
N ASP A 125 14.04 9.98 -2.42
CA ASP A 125 12.82 10.66 -1.99
C ASP A 125 11.55 10.04 -2.56
N PHE A 126 11.67 9.09 -3.51
CA PHE A 126 10.52 8.37 -4.05
C PHE A 126 10.02 7.36 -3.02
N ALA A 127 8.80 7.57 -2.51
CA ALA A 127 8.24 6.75 -1.43
C ALA A 127 8.01 5.30 -1.88
N GLN A 128 8.66 4.37 -1.22
CA GLN A 128 8.56 2.93 -1.49
C GLN A 128 7.97 2.23 -0.26
N LEU A 129 6.72 1.81 -0.35
CA LEU A 129 5.98 1.17 0.73
C LEU A 129 5.72 -0.29 0.36
N SER A 130 6.13 -1.21 1.22
CA SER A 130 5.76 -2.62 1.07
C SER A 130 4.24 -2.79 1.17
N GLY A 131 3.66 -3.59 0.31
CA GLY A 131 2.28 -4.07 0.42
C GLY A 131 2.20 -5.49 0.95
N GLU A 132 3.34 -6.06 1.40
CA GLU A 132 3.49 -7.45 1.81
C GLU A 132 4.11 -7.52 3.21
N ASP A 133 3.35 -7.98 4.18
CA ASP A 133 3.77 -8.01 5.60
C ASP A 133 4.98 -8.91 5.83
N ALA A 134 4.96 -10.13 5.28
CA ALA A 134 6.00 -11.12 5.49
C ALA A 134 7.39 -10.69 4.98
N THR A 135 7.43 -9.81 3.98
CA THR A 135 8.67 -9.29 3.41
C THR A 135 8.97 -7.84 3.79
N ALA A 136 8.22 -7.25 4.73
CA ALA A 136 8.35 -5.84 5.08
C ALA A 136 9.75 -5.50 5.63
N LEU A 137 10.30 -6.32 6.53
CA LEU A 137 11.62 -6.07 7.11
C LEU A 137 12.75 -6.20 6.06
N PRO A 138 12.84 -7.26 5.23
CA PRO A 138 13.77 -7.30 4.09
C PRO A 138 13.58 -6.13 3.11
N TYR A 139 12.34 -5.67 2.89
CA TYR A 139 12.04 -4.53 2.03
C TYR A 139 12.63 -3.23 2.57
N LEU A 140 12.55 -3.01 3.89
CA LEU A 140 13.21 -1.90 4.58
C LEU A 140 14.72 -1.97 4.42
N ALA A 141 15.31 -3.17 4.60
CA ALA A 141 16.75 -3.39 4.42
C ALA A 141 17.25 -3.08 3.01
N ALA A 142 16.41 -3.28 1.99
CA ALA A 142 16.70 -2.95 0.59
C ALA A 142 16.49 -1.46 0.25
N GLY A 143 16.11 -0.63 1.22
CA GLY A 143 15.91 0.81 1.03
C GLY A 143 14.44 1.26 0.90
N GLY A 144 13.49 0.41 1.25
CA GLY A 144 12.08 0.79 1.40
C GLY A 144 11.83 1.71 2.59
N HIS A 145 10.69 2.38 2.61
CA HIS A 145 10.36 3.42 3.60
C HIS A 145 9.35 2.96 4.66
N GLY A 146 8.63 1.88 4.40
CA GLY A 146 7.60 1.40 5.32
C GLY A 146 6.73 0.31 4.73
N CYS A 147 5.60 0.04 5.38
CA CYS A 147 4.62 -0.97 4.95
C CYS A 147 3.19 -0.44 5.09
N ILE A 148 2.36 -0.71 4.10
CA ILE A 148 0.89 -0.61 4.21
C ILE A 148 0.38 -2.01 4.49
N SER A 149 0.30 -2.34 5.77
CA SER A 149 0.17 -3.68 6.33
C SER A 149 -1.28 -4.12 6.49
N VAL A 150 -1.55 -5.42 6.24
CA VAL A 150 -2.81 -6.07 6.64
C VAL A 150 -2.76 -6.40 8.14
N THR A 151 -1.65 -6.92 8.64
CA THR A 151 -1.46 -7.31 10.04
C THR A 151 -1.58 -6.13 11.00
N ALA A 152 -1.29 -4.89 10.54
CA ALA A 152 -1.47 -3.69 11.34
C ALA A 152 -2.91 -3.47 11.83
N ASN A 153 -3.91 -4.04 11.15
CA ASN A 153 -5.30 -3.98 11.61
C ASN A 153 -5.52 -4.77 12.92
N ILE A 154 -4.64 -5.71 13.24
CA ILE A 154 -4.77 -6.62 14.39
C ILE A 154 -3.69 -6.37 15.43
N ALA A 155 -2.46 -6.12 15.00
CA ALA A 155 -1.29 -5.94 15.85
C ALA A 155 -0.53 -4.62 15.55
N PRO A 156 -1.21 -3.45 15.57
CA PRO A 156 -0.61 -2.17 15.18
C PRO A 156 0.59 -1.80 16.07
N LYS A 157 0.51 -2.10 17.37
CA LYS A 157 1.57 -1.79 18.33
C LYS A 157 2.87 -2.53 18.01
N LEU A 158 2.80 -3.86 17.79
CA LEU A 158 4.00 -4.64 17.47
C LEU A 158 4.63 -4.22 16.16
N LEU A 159 3.82 -3.91 15.13
CA LEU A 159 4.35 -3.40 13.87
C LEU A 159 5.00 -2.03 14.03
N SER A 160 4.38 -1.13 14.78
CA SER A 160 4.97 0.18 15.08
C SER A 160 6.30 0.03 15.82
N GLU A 161 6.38 -0.86 16.82
CA GLU A 161 7.61 -1.16 17.57
C GLU A 161 8.69 -1.74 16.65
N MET A 162 8.36 -2.64 15.73
CA MET A 162 9.29 -3.20 14.73
C MET A 162 9.89 -2.09 13.84
N HIS A 163 9.03 -1.23 13.30
CA HIS A 163 9.49 -0.10 12.47
C HIS A 163 10.31 0.91 13.27
N ALA A 164 9.96 1.19 14.52
CA ALA A 164 10.72 2.07 15.39
C ALA A 164 12.11 1.50 15.73
N ALA A 165 12.20 0.20 16.05
CA ALA A 165 13.46 -0.49 16.28
C ALA A 165 14.35 -0.44 15.02
N TRP A 166 13.78 -0.71 13.84
CA TRP A 166 14.49 -0.58 12.57
C TRP A 166 15.03 0.84 12.36
N ALA A 167 14.20 1.85 12.55
CA ALA A 167 14.59 3.25 12.39
C ALA A 167 15.70 3.69 13.38
N ALA A 168 15.71 3.07 14.57
CA ALA A 168 16.76 3.26 15.58
C ALA A 168 18.02 2.42 15.33
N SER A 169 18.09 1.66 14.24
CA SER A 169 19.16 0.70 13.93
C SER A 169 19.31 -0.43 14.96
N ASP A 170 18.26 -0.69 15.75
CA ASP A 170 18.17 -1.85 16.63
C ASP A 170 17.66 -3.06 15.85
N ILE A 171 18.56 -3.64 15.06
CA ILE A 171 18.24 -4.74 14.15
C ILE A 171 17.80 -5.99 14.90
N ALA A 172 18.42 -6.27 16.06
CA ALA A 172 18.09 -7.45 16.84
C ALA A 172 16.63 -7.41 17.36
N THR A 173 16.20 -6.26 17.89
CA THR A 173 14.82 -6.07 18.32
C THR A 173 13.84 -6.12 17.14
N ALA A 174 14.16 -5.47 16.03
CA ALA A 174 13.33 -5.51 14.83
C ALA A 174 13.14 -6.95 14.31
N GLN A 175 14.20 -7.76 14.27
CA GLN A 175 14.16 -9.17 13.86
C GLN A 175 13.34 -10.00 14.82
N SER A 176 13.54 -9.86 16.14
CA SER A 176 12.79 -10.61 17.16
C SER A 176 11.29 -10.33 17.09
N ILE A 177 10.90 -9.05 16.85
CA ILE A 177 9.48 -8.71 16.68
C ILE A 177 8.94 -9.30 15.37
N ASN A 178 9.70 -9.22 14.27
CA ASN A 178 9.29 -9.79 12.99
C ASN A 178 9.08 -11.31 13.06
N GLU A 179 9.95 -12.03 13.77
CA GLU A 179 9.78 -13.48 14.02
C GLU A 179 8.47 -13.79 14.75
N ARG A 180 8.11 -12.98 15.74
CA ARG A 180 6.84 -13.14 16.48
C ARG A 180 5.63 -12.80 15.62
N LEU A 181 5.75 -11.88 14.67
CA LEU A 181 4.68 -11.48 13.77
C LEU A 181 4.47 -12.45 12.61
N MET A 182 5.48 -13.23 12.22
CA MET A 182 5.43 -14.10 11.05
C MET A 182 4.23 -15.05 11.02
N PRO A 183 3.92 -15.80 12.11
CA PRO A 183 2.73 -16.66 12.11
C PRO A 183 1.42 -15.89 11.91
N LEU A 184 1.37 -14.64 12.38
CA LEU A 184 0.21 -13.79 12.20
C LEU A 184 0.12 -13.29 10.75
N HIS A 185 1.24 -12.91 10.11
CA HIS A 185 1.29 -12.56 8.70
C HIS A 185 0.74 -13.70 7.82
N ASP A 186 1.20 -14.91 8.05
CA ASP A 186 0.74 -16.09 7.31
C ASP A 186 -0.76 -16.35 7.52
N SER A 187 -1.23 -16.21 8.77
CA SER A 187 -2.65 -16.43 9.11
C SER A 187 -3.60 -15.43 8.43
N MET A 188 -3.15 -14.21 8.14
CA MET A 188 -3.98 -13.21 7.45
C MET A 188 -4.28 -13.57 5.99
N PHE A 189 -3.58 -14.57 5.44
CA PHE A 189 -3.72 -15.02 4.06
C PHE A 189 -3.96 -16.52 3.93
N CYS A 190 -4.35 -17.22 5.03
CA CYS A 190 -4.69 -18.64 5.01
C CYS A 190 -5.93 -18.95 4.16
N GLU A 191 -6.76 -17.95 3.91
CA GLU A 191 -7.90 -17.95 2.99
C GLU A 191 -7.93 -16.64 2.18
N ALA A 192 -8.97 -16.49 1.35
CA ALA A 192 -9.13 -15.27 0.56
C ALA A 192 -9.25 -14.02 1.46
N SER A 193 -8.31 -13.09 1.31
CA SER A 193 -8.37 -11.79 2.00
C SER A 193 -9.53 -10.95 1.42
N PRO A 194 -10.35 -10.26 2.28
CA PRO A 194 -10.06 -9.87 3.66
C PRO A 194 -10.72 -10.78 4.73
N GLY A 195 -11.16 -11.98 4.41
CA GLY A 195 -11.85 -12.89 5.36
C GLY A 195 -11.07 -13.07 6.67
N PRO A 196 -9.82 -13.58 6.66
CA PRO A 196 -9.07 -13.86 7.88
C PRO A 196 -8.85 -12.62 8.76
N VAL A 197 -8.49 -11.46 8.20
CA VAL A 197 -8.27 -10.25 8.99
C VAL A 197 -9.56 -9.73 9.62
N LYS A 198 -10.71 -9.87 8.96
CA LYS A 198 -12.01 -9.51 9.54
C LYS A 198 -12.35 -10.41 10.73
N TYR A 199 -12.18 -11.73 10.57
CA TYR A 199 -12.38 -12.69 11.65
C TYR A 199 -11.47 -12.41 12.85
N ALA A 200 -10.19 -12.16 12.59
CA ALA A 200 -9.24 -11.81 13.64
C ALA A 200 -9.61 -10.50 14.36
N ALA A 201 -10.06 -9.48 13.62
CA ALA A 201 -10.51 -8.21 14.19
C ALA A 201 -11.73 -8.39 15.10
N GLU A 202 -12.68 -9.22 14.74
CA GLU A 202 -13.83 -9.59 15.58
C GLU A 202 -13.36 -10.31 16.85
N SER A 203 -12.43 -11.25 16.72
CA SER A 203 -11.91 -12.04 17.86
C SER A 203 -11.19 -11.19 18.92
N VAL A 204 -10.62 -10.06 18.54
CA VAL A 204 -9.97 -9.10 19.47
C VAL A 204 -10.89 -7.92 19.85
N SER A 205 -12.18 -8.04 19.58
CA SER A 205 -13.22 -7.05 19.92
C SER A 205 -13.00 -5.66 19.26
N TYR A 206 -12.27 -5.61 18.14
CA TYR A 206 -11.95 -4.33 17.46
C TYR A 206 -13.14 -3.74 16.70
N THR A 207 -14.09 -4.59 16.25
CA THR A 207 -15.32 -4.12 15.60
C THR A 207 -16.37 -5.23 15.55
N HIS A 208 -17.66 -4.86 15.65
CA HIS A 208 -18.76 -5.66 15.10
C HIS A 208 -18.77 -5.50 13.57
N LEU A 209 -17.75 -5.99 12.90
CA LEU A 209 -17.77 -6.09 11.45
C LEU A 209 -18.75 -7.20 11.09
N ARG A 210 -20.00 -6.85 10.84
CA ARG A 210 -20.88 -7.74 10.08
C ARG A 210 -20.10 -8.13 8.84
N ALA A 211 -19.79 -9.43 8.73
CA ALA A 211 -19.31 -9.99 7.50
C ALA A 211 -20.33 -9.57 6.43
N HIS A 212 -19.98 -8.63 5.57
CA HIS A 212 -20.71 -8.52 4.33
C HIS A 212 -20.38 -9.79 3.59
N GLU A 213 -21.40 -10.63 3.50
CA GLU A 213 -21.42 -11.82 2.71
C GLU A 213 -20.82 -11.51 1.33
N THR A 214 -19.76 -12.21 1.01
CA THR A 214 -19.25 -12.30 -0.36
C THR A 214 -20.12 -13.26 -1.13
#